data_6ab88d7cc5f6eb2ec10eec21a3a75153
#
_entry.id   6ab88d7cc5f6eb2ec10eec21a3a75153
#
_cell.length_a   1.000
_cell.length_b   1.000
_cell.length_c   1.000
_cell.angle_alpha   90.00
_cell.angle_beta   90.00
_cell.angle_gamma   90.00
#
_symmetry.space_group_name_H-M   'P 1'
#
loop_
_entity.id
_entity.type
_entity.pdbx_description
1 polymer ?
#
loop_
_entity_poly.entity_id
_entity_poly.type
_entity_poly.pdbx_seq_one_letter_code
_entity_poly.pdbx_strand_id
1 'polypeptide(L)'
;NKKEFLEYFDELVVPKDLRQKELHAFDTSDSLDQKLYKGKYHVVHSSGSTGKPGYFVYDEAAWNHMLLGMIRAALWNMTMPQILSLLAKRPRIVYIAATDGRYGGAMAVGDGIDGVDASQMYLDIKTPIDEWVRKIKEFTPNIIIGYPSAIKILADLVEKGRVEVNAVRVISCGEPLGASLRNYLERSFQTKVVNFYGASESLTLGVEMNPEDGMLLFDDMNFVEVESGVMYVTCLYNFAQPLIRYRITDSLILQAADGNSPYPFTRAIGLLGRNEDILWFEDGFGNEEFLHPLAIEGFCIEGLKDYQFRQLGKDAFEMYAEASVSASREKIKSKMLYQMKKILAEKKLDYVQFYVIFVDEILSDPRTGKKPLIISTARATDRQEDMSTLRLPRDSYHTLPEAGDVTQKGAEVQYEKSVIAG
;
A
#
# COMPACT_ATOMS: atom_id res chain seq x y z
N ASN A 1 17.77 -10.14 6.79
CA ASN A 1 16.31 -10.02 6.86
C ASN A 1 15.85 -9.44 8.20
N LYS A 2 14.57 -9.11 8.34
CA LYS A 2 14.01 -8.46 9.54
C LYS A 2 14.24 -9.26 10.82
N LYS A 3 14.12 -10.58 10.78
CA LYS A 3 14.29 -11.44 11.97
C LYS A 3 15.72 -11.39 12.48
N GLU A 4 16.68 -11.63 11.63
CA GLU A 4 18.11 -11.55 11.96
C GLU A 4 18.51 -10.15 12.40
N PHE A 5 18.00 -9.12 11.68
CA PHE A 5 18.26 -7.74 12.02
C PHE A 5 17.78 -7.38 13.44
N LEU A 6 16.58 -7.84 13.85
CA LEU A 6 16.09 -7.63 15.21
C LEU A 6 16.88 -8.40 16.25
N GLU A 7 17.37 -9.59 15.93
CA GLU A 7 18.17 -10.43 16.83
C GLU A 7 19.53 -9.81 17.14
N TYR A 8 20.19 -9.21 16.11
CA TYR A 8 21.52 -8.61 16.22
C TYR A 8 21.49 -7.07 16.20
N PHE A 9 20.36 -6.44 16.45
CA PHE A 9 20.19 -5.00 16.35
C PHE A 9 21.29 -4.20 17.06
N ASP A 10 21.55 -4.52 18.33
CA ASP A 10 22.50 -3.80 19.17
C ASP A 10 23.96 -3.92 18.70
N GLU A 11 24.26 -4.88 17.84
CA GLU A 11 25.58 -5.10 17.23
C GLU A 11 25.68 -4.39 15.88
N LEU A 12 24.55 -4.27 15.15
CA LEU A 12 24.48 -3.71 13.81
C LEU A 12 24.41 -2.19 13.77
N VAL A 13 23.96 -1.55 14.83
CA VAL A 13 23.93 -0.09 14.94
C VAL A 13 25.33 0.45 15.31
N VAL A 14 25.74 1.54 14.66
CA VAL A 14 27.08 2.13 14.88
C VAL A 14 27.15 2.89 16.20
N PRO A 15 26.17 3.76 16.58
CA PRO A 15 26.19 4.44 17.85
C PRO A 15 25.99 3.46 19.03
N LYS A 16 26.93 3.47 19.97
CA LYS A 16 26.92 2.55 21.12
C LYS A 16 25.84 2.85 22.16
N ASP A 17 25.22 4.01 22.07
CA ASP A 17 24.11 4.45 22.93
C ASP A 17 22.72 4.07 22.38
N LEU A 18 22.64 3.42 21.23
CA LEU A 18 21.39 2.84 20.69
C LEU A 18 21.19 1.41 21.18
N ARG A 19 20.00 1.13 21.72
CA ARG A 19 19.59 -0.21 22.16
C ARG A 19 18.15 -0.48 21.76
N GLN A 20 17.88 -1.61 21.17
CA GLN A 20 16.55 -2.00 20.69
C GLN A 20 15.47 -1.88 21.81
N LYS A 21 15.80 -2.35 23.02
CA LYS A 21 14.87 -2.27 24.16
C LYS A 21 14.50 -0.84 24.54
N GLU A 22 15.45 0.09 24.45
CA GLU A 22 15.20 1.49 24.75
C GLU A 22 14.39 2.18 23.64
N LEU A 23 14.62 1.80 22.36
CA LEU A 23 13.81 2.29 21.24
C LEU A 23 12.36 1.84 21.34
N HIS A 24 12.13 0.58 21.75
CA HIS A 24 10.78 0.10 22.00
C HIS A 24 10.10 0.89 23.12
N ALA A 25 10.79 1.14 24.23
CA ALA A 25 10.26 1.95 25.30
C ALA A 25 9.98 3.40 24.89
N PHE A 26 10.83 3.97 24.03
CA PHE A 26 10.62 5.30 23.46
C PHE A 26 9.40 5.36 22.53
N ASP A 27 9.22 4.34 21.66
CA ASP A 27 8.13 4.26 20.71
C ASP A 27 6.76 4.05 21.40
N THR A 28 6.74 3.30 22.50
CA THR A 28 5.53 2.99 23.26
C THR A 28 5.25 3.98 24.41
N SER A 29 6.12 4.96 24.61
CA SER A 29 5.93 5.98 25.65
C SER A 29 4.82 6.95 25.27
N ASP A 30 4.03 7.40 26.26
CA ASP A 30 2.98 8.43 26.11
C ASP A 30 3.55 9.81 25.72
N SER A 31 4.87 9.98 25.71
CA SER A 31 5.55 11.22 25.33
C SER A 31 5.73 11.32 23.79
N LEU A 32 4.63 11.30 23.06
CA LEU A 32 4.61 11.60 21.60
C LEU A 32 5.19 13.00 21.29
N ASP A 33 5.25 13.87 22.28
CA ASP A 33 5.83 15.22 22.15
C ASP A 33 7.35 15.20 21.91
N GLN A 34 8.04 14.12 22.26
CA GLN A 34 9.48 14.00 22.02
C GLN A 34 9.75 13.48 20.60
N LYS A 35 10.04 14.40 19.69
CA LYS A 35 10.31 14.06 18.28
C LYS A 35 11.53 13.18 18.09
N LEU A 36 12.62 13.43 18.81
CA LEU A 36 13.91 12.78 18.64
C LEU A 36 14.27 11.91 19.85
N TYR A 37 14.69 10.69 19.59
CA TYR A 37 15.28 9.81 20.58
C TYR A 37 16.64 10.39 21.02
N LYS A 38 16.81 10.57 22.34
CA LYS A 38 18.00 11.24 22.94
C LYS A 38 18.34 12.61 22.35
N GLY A 39 17.35 13.30 21.76
CA GLY A 39 17.56 14.60 21.11
C GLY A 39 18.44 14.57 19.85
N LYS A 40 18.67 13.38 19.25
CA LYS A 40 19.62 13.18 18.14
C LYS A 40 19.09 12.33 16.99
N TYR A 41 18.20 11.38 17.27
CA TYR A 41 17.84 10.36 16.31
C TYR A 41 16.35 10.36 16.00
N HIS A 42 16.03 10.35 14.73
CA HIS A 42 14.69 10.00 14.26
C HIS A 42 14.53 8.48 14.31
N VAL A 43 13.47 8.01 14.91
CA VAL A 43 13.15 6.57 15.03
C VAL A 43 11.90 6.28 14.25
N VAL A 44 12.02 5.51 13.20
CA VAL A 44 10.91 5.03 12.36
C VAL A 44 10.62 3.59 12.71
N HIS A 45 9.36 3.24 12.89
CA HIS A 45 8.97 1.86 13.04
C HIS A 45 8.27 1.30 11.79
N SER A 46 8.49 0.03 11.50
CA SER A 46 7.70 -0.69 10.52
C SER A 46 6.34 -1.08 11.11
N SER A 47 5.32 -1.24 10.24
CA SER A 47 3.95 -1.59 10.66
C SER A 47 3.81 -2.90 11.48
N GLY A 48 4.87 -3.68 11.61
CA GLY A 48 4.85 -4.89 12.43
C GLY A 48 3.96 -6.01 11.89
N SER A 49 3.63 -6.03 10.61
CA SER A 49 2.81 -7.07 9.95
C SER A 49 3.27 -8.50 10.24
N THR A 50 4.54 -8.68 10.63
CA THR A 50 5.15 -9.95 11.04
C THR A 50 5.16 -10.18 12.55
N GLY A 51 4.40 -9.41 13.34
CA GLY A 51 4.23 -9.57 14.79
C GLY A 51 5.12 -8.65 15.65
N LYS A 52 6.31 -8.24 15.20
CA LYS A 52 7.18 -7.30 15.92
C LYS A 52 7.55 -6.12 15.02
N PRO A 53 7.46 -4.86 15.51
CA PRO A 53 7.94 -3.71 14.74
C PRO A 53 9.46 -3.80 14.57
N GLY A 54 9.96 -3.40 13.40
CA GLY A 54 11.38 -3.10 13.20
C GLY A 54 11.60 -1.62 13.48
N TYR A 55 12.74 -1.28 14.09
CA TYR A 55 13.11 0.11 14.35
C TYR A 55 14.24 0.52 13.40
N PHE A 56 14.02 1.59 12.67
CA PHE A 56 14.99 2.18 11.75
C PHE A 56 15.35 3.56 12.24
N VAL A 57 16.65 3.75 12.48
CA VAL A 57 17.19 4.93 13.16
C VAL A 57 17.99 5.76 12.17
N TYR A 58 17.69 7.03 12.13
CA TYR A 58 18.39 8.01 11.29
C TYR A 58 18.97 9.10 12.19
N ASP A 59 20.26 9.42 12.01
CA ASP A 59 20.81 10.65 12.52
C ASP A 59 20.35 11.85 11.67
N GLU A 60 20.66 13.06 12.08
CA GLU A 60 20.24 14.28 11.40
C GLU A 60 20.72 14.32 9.93
N ALA A 61 21.96 13.88 9.66
CA ALA A 61 22.50 13.88 8.30
C ALA A 61 21.76 12.89 7.40
N ALA A 62 21.52 11.66 7.88
CA ALA A 62 20.76 10.65 7.15
C ALA A 62 19.30 11.06 6.94
N TRP A 63 18.70 11.69 7.95
CA TRP A 63 17.33 12.17 7.86
C TRP A 63 17.19 13.28 6.81
N ASN A 64 18.07 14.26 6.83
CA ASN A 64 18.08 15.33 5.83
C ASN A 64 18.32 14.80 4.42
N HIS A 65 19.20 13.82 4.27
CA HIS A 65 19.45 13.17 2.98
C HIS A 65 18.20 12.46 2.45
N MET A 66 17.51 11.75 3.32
CA MET A 66 16.23 11.12 3.03
C MET A 66 15.17 12.14 2.61
N LEU A 67 15.04 13.26 3.35
CA LEU A 67 14.10 14.34 3.01
C LEU A 67 14.36 14.91 1.61
N LEU A 68 15.64 15.11 1.22
CA LEU A 68 15.99 15.54 -0.15
C LEU A 68 15.49 14.58 -1.21
N GLY A 69 15.56 13.27 -0.96
CA GLY A 69 15.01 12.27 -1.88
C GLY A 69 13.49 12.33 -1.98
N MET A 70 12.79 12.55 -0.86
CA MET A 70 11.32 12.75 -0.87
C MET A 70 10.92 14.02 -1.61
N ILE A 71 11.67 15.12 -1.42
CA ILE A 71 11.48 16.37 -2.15
C ILE A 71 11.68 16.16 -3.66
N ARG A 72 12.74 15.43 -4.05
CA ARG A 72 12.98 15.03 -5.45
C ARG A 72 11.76 14.34 -6.04
N ALA A 73 11.21 13.36 -5.33
CA ALA A 73 10.01 12.67 -5.78
C ALA A 73 8.79 13.59 -5.85
N ALA A 74 8.57 14.43 -4.85
CA ALA A 74 7.45 15.37 -4.82
C ALA A 74 7.49 16.38 -5.97
N LEU A 75 8.69 16.83 -6.34
CA LEU A 75 8.92 17.79 -7.42
C LEU A 75 9.19 17.12 -8.79
N TRP A 76 9.07 15.78 -8.87
CA TRP A 76 9.36 15.03 -10.08
C TRP A 76 8.62 15.58 -11.31
N ASN A 77 9.37 15.81 -12.39
CA ASN A 77 8.87 16.38 -13.64
C ASN A 77 8.20 17.78 -13.52
N MET A 78 8.42 18.49 -12.43
CA MET A 78 8.02 19.89 -12.35
C MET A 78 9.08 20.80 -13.00
N THR A 79 8.62 21.73 -13.81
CA THR A 79 9.48 22.80 -14.34
C THR A 79 9.77 23.85 -13.27
N MET A 80 10.87 24.59 -13.40
CA MET A 80 11.21 25.68 -12.46
C MET A 80 10.07 26.71 -12.28
N PRO A 81 9.36 27.17 -13.33
CA PRO A 81 8.20 28.05 -13.16
C PRO A 81 7.07 27.43 -12.32
N GLN A 82 6.82 26.11 -12.45
CA GLN A 82 5.82 25.40 -11.66
C GLN A 82 6.24 25.33 -10.19
N ILE A 83 7.51 25.02 -9.91
CA ILE A 83 8.07 24.98 -8.55
C ILE A 83 7.96 26.37 -7.91
N LEU A 84 8.41 27.43 -8.61
CA LEU A 84 8.32 28.79 -8.10
C LEU A 84 6.87 29.23 -7.86
N SER A 85 5.95 28.85 -8.75
CA SER A 85 4.50 29.11 -8.58
C SER A 85 3.94 28.39 -7.37
N LEU A 86 4.37 27.12 -7.11
CA LEU A 86 3.95 26.35 -5.95
C LEU A 86 4.43 27.01 -4.66
N LEU A 87 5.71 27.39 -4.61
CA LEU A 87 6.29 28.06 -3.45
C LEU A 87 5.63 29.42 -3.18
N ALA A 88 5.39 30.22 -4.23
CA ALA A 88 4.71 31.51 -4.11
C ALA A 88 3.27 31.39 -3.57
N LYS A 89 2.57 30.29 -3.90
CA LYS A 89 1.22 30.02 -3.40
C LYS A 89 1.20 29.39 -2.01
N ARG A 90 2.34 29.19 -1.40
CA ARG A 90 2.54 28.48 -0.12
C ARG A 90 1.96 27.07 -0.15
N PRO A 91 2.77 26.02 -0.19
CA PRO A 91 2.33 24.64 -0.16
C PRO A 91 1.41 24.36 1.02
N ARG A 92 0.22 23.83 0.75
CA ARG A 92 -0.72 23.33 1.77
C ARG A 92 -0.88 21.85 1.56
N ILE A 93 -0.17 21.09 2.40
CA ILE A 93 -0.03 19.65 2.29
C ILE A 93 -1.08 18.96 3.16
N VAL A 94 -1.91 18.12 2.57
CA VAL A 94 -2.68 17.14 3.34
C VAL A 94 -2.02 15.77 3.23
N TYR A 95 -1.73 15.18 4.38
CA TYR A 95 -1.22 13.81 4.49
C TYR A 95 -2.34 12.88 4.98
N ILE A 96 -2.68 11.86 4.17
CA ILE A 96 -3.82 10.98 4.40
C ILE A 96 -3.33 9.54 4.52
N ALA A 97 -3.13 9.08 5.74
CA ALA A 97 -2.59 7.76 6.07
C ALA A 97 -2.86 7.41 7.54
N ALA A 98 -2.30 6.29 8.04
CA ALA A 98 -2.19 6.07 9.47
C ALA A 98 -1.18 7.07 10.06
N THR A 99 -1.57 7.79 11.11
CA THR A 99 -0.78 8.87 11.71
C THR A 99 -0.56 8.69 13.22
N ASP A 100 -1.10 7.63 13.80
CA ASP A 100 -1.07 7.33 15.24
C ASP A 100 0.22 6.63 15.72
N GLY A 101 1.34 6.81 15.00
CA GLY A 101 2.62 6.19 15.32
C GLY A 101 3.80 6.91 14.65
N ARG A 102 5.02 6.39 14.88
CA ARG A 102 6.25 6.90 14.28
C ARG A 102 6.46 6.35 12.87
N TYR A 103 5.47 6.58 12.01
CA TYR A 103 5.56 6.22 10.60
C TYR A 103 6.40 7.23 9.84
N GLY A 104 7.39 6.74 9.08
CA GLY A 104 8.37 7.58 8.41
C GLY A 104 7.78 8.65 7.50
N GLY A 105 6.73 8.31 6.75
CA GLY A 105 6.03 9.29 5.89
C GLY A 105 5.38 10.42 6.68
N ALA A 106 4.69 10.12 7.78
CA ALA A 106 4.07 11.12 8.65
C ALA A 106 5.13 12.02 9.30
N MET A 107 6.21 11.42 9.81
CA MET A 107 7.32 12.17 10.42
C MET A 107 7.99 13.09 9.39
N ALA A 108 8.29 12.60 8.19
CA ALA A 108 8.94 13.39 7.14
C ALA A 108 8.08 14.59 6.68
N VAL A 109 6.76 14.39 6.54
CA VAL A 109 5.84 15.50 6.25
C VAL A 109 5.83 16.50 7.42
N GLY A 110 5.89 16.01 8.68
CA GLY A 110 5.88 16.83 9.89
C GLY A 110 7.10 17.71 10.08
N ASP A 111 8.26 17.22 9.68
CA ASP A 111 9.50 18.00 9.80
C ASP A 111 9.61 19.08 8.71
N GLY A 112 8.92 18.86 7.56
CA GLY A 112 8.89 19.84 6.49
C GLY A 112 10.24 20.04 5.81
N ILE A 113 10.43 21.21 5.23
CA ILE A 113 11.66 21.62 4.55
C ILE A 113 12.08 22.96 5.16
N ASP A 114 13.29 23.02 5.67
CA ASP A 114 13.85 24.26 6.17
C ASP A 114 13.82 25.38 5.11
N GLY A 115 13.30 26.53 5.50
CA GLY A 115 13.16 27.69 4.60
C GLY A 115 11.96 27.65 3.64
N VAL A 116 11.11 26.61 3.68
CA VAL A 116 9.85 26.55 2.93
C VAL A 116 8.68 26.77 3.88
N ASP A 117 7.96 27.88 3.68
CA ASP A 117 6.73 28.18 4.41
C ASP A 117 5.57 27.31 3.87
N ALA A 118 5.45 26.09 4.39
CA ALA A 118 4.41 25.12 4.04
C ALA A 118 3.48 24.87 5.24
N SER A 119 2.19 24.83 4.99
CA SER A 119 1.20 24.39 5.96
C SER A 119 0.91 22.91 5.79
N GLN A 120 0.71 22.20 6.89
CA GLN A 120 0.48 20.76 6.90
C GLN A 120 -0.78 20.41 7.66
N MET A 121 -1.53 19.44 7.17
CA MET A 121 -2.69 18.86 7.82
C MET A 121 -2.64 17.34 7.71
N TYR A 122 -2.94 16.67 8.82
CA TYR A 122 -3.00 15.21 8.88
C TYR A 122 -4.45 14.77 8.93
N LEU A 123 -4.82 13.85 8.05
CA LEU A 123 -6.08 13.13 8.09
C LEU A 123 -5.77 11.67 8.35
N ASP A 124 -5.96 11.25 9.59
CA ASP A 124 -5.86 9.85 9.94
C ASP A 124 -6.99 9.04 9.27
N ILE A 125 -6.66 7.86 8.78
CA ILE A 125 -7.63 6.97 8.12
C ILE A 125 -8.77 6.53 9.05
N LYS A 126 -8.59 6.63 10.37
CA LYS A 126 -9.63 6.37 11.38
C LYS A 126 -10.55 7.57 11.62
N THR A 127 -10.21 8.75 11.10
CA THR A 127 -11.03 9.96 11.26
C THR A 127 -12.35 9.83 10.47
N PRO A 128 -13.52 10.17 11.06
CA PRO A 128 -14.81 10.13 10.35
C PRO A 128 -14.83 11.00 9.09
N ILE A 129 -15.53 10.54 8.05
CA ILE A 129 -15.61 11.23 6.75
C ILE A 129 -16.14 12.67 6.87
N ASP A 130 -17.10 12.94 7.75
CA ASP A 130 -17.63 14.29 7.90
C ASP A 130 -16.61 15.26 8.49
N GLU A 131 -15.72 14.77 9.33
CA GLU A 131 -14.57 15.54 9.81
C GLU A 131 -13.55 15.79 8.70
N TRP A 132 -13.31 14.81 7.82
CA TRP A 132 -12.50 15.02 6.63
C TRP A 132 -13.05 16.15 5.77
N VAL A 133 -14.36 16.11 5.49
CA VAL A 133 -15.04 17.14 4.69
C VAL A 133 -14.86 18.53 5.31
N ARG A 134 -15.06 18.65 6.63
CA ARG A 134 -14.87 19.92 7.33
C ARG A 134 -13.42 20.40 7.23
N LYS A 135 -12.46 19.54 7.61
CA LYS A 135 -11.03 19.88 7.61
C LYS A 135 -10.53 20.25 6.21
N ILE A 136 -10.92 19.51 5.17
CA ILE A 136 -10.53 19.80 3.78
C ILE A 136 -11.05 21.14 3.30
N LYS A 137 -12.32 21.48 3.63
CA LYS A 137 -12.92 22.78 3.27
C LYS A 137 -12.20 23.95 3.96
N GLU A 138 -11.85 23.79 5.22
CA GLU A 138 -11.15 24.81 6.01
C GLU A 138 -9.69 24.98 5.53
N PHE A 139 -9.01 23.87 5.29
CA PHE A 139 -7.59 23.84 4.96
C PHE A 139 -7.30 24.13 3.48
N THR A 140 -8.21 23.73 2.57
CA THR A 140 -8.04 23.90 1.11
C THR A 140 -6.67 23.44 0.59
N PRO A 141 -6.33 22.14 0.66
CA PRO A 141 -5.02 21.63 0.29
C PRO A 141 -4.76 21.82 -1.21
N ASN A 142 -3.48 22.01 -1.57
CA ASN A 142 -3.02 22.01 -2.96
C ASN A 142 -1.98 20.92 -3.25
N ILE A 143 -1.54 20.19 -2.22
CA ILE A 143 -0.74 18.98 -2.33
C ILE A 143 -1.42 17.88 -1.51
N ILE A 144 -1.62 16.74 -2.12
CA ILE A 144 -2.20 15.54 -1.49
C ILE A 144 -1.10 14.48 -1.43
N ILE A 145 -0.84 13.95 -0.25
CA ILE A 145 0.10 12.84 -0.03
C ILE A 145 -0.62 11.76 0.78
N GLY A 146 -0.47 10.49 0.45
CA GLY A 146 -1.04 9.44 1.30
C GLY A 146 -1.17 8.08 0.63
N TYR A 147 -1.90 7.21 1.31
CA TYR A 147 -2.23 5.89 0.76
C TYR A 147 -3.18 6.05 -0.42
N PRO A 148 -2.96 5.34 -1.55
CA PRO A 148 -3.85 5.41 -2.71
C PRO A 148 -5.29 5.05 -2.36
N SER A 149 -5.52 4.10 -1.46
CA SER A 149 -6.86 3.75 -0.96
C SER A 149 -7.54 4.92 -0.24
N ALA A 150 -6.80 5.66 0.56
CA ALA A 150 -7.31 6.83 1.29
C ALA A 150 -7.49 8.06 0.38
N ILE A 151 -6.57 8.28 -0.56
CA ILE A 151 -6.70 9.32 -1.60
C ILE A 151 -7.94 9.06 -2.46
N LYS A 152 -8.28 7.77 -2.73
CA LYS A 152 -9.51 7.41 -3.44
C LYS A 152 -10.76 7.89 -2.70
N ILE A 153 -10.80 7.77 -1.38
CA ILE A 153 -11.94 8.28 -0.58
C ILE A 153 -12.09 9.80 -0.78
N LEU A 154 -10.98 10.54 -0.76
CA LEU A 154 -11.00 11.98 -1.04
C LEU A 154 -11.46 12.28 -2.48
N ALA A 155 -11.01 11.51 -3.47
CA ALA A 155 -11.46 11.63 -4.85
C ALA A 155 -12.97 11.38 -4.99
N ASP A 156 -13.51 10.37 -4.29
CA ASP A 156 -14.94 10.09 -4.25
C ASP A 156 -15.74 11.27 -3.65
N LEU A 157 -15.18 11.96 -2.65
CA LEU A 157 -15.81 13.16 -2.08
C LEU A 157 -15.79 14.35 -3.04
N VAL A 158 -14.75 14.49 -3.85
CA VAL A 158 -14.65 15.51 -4.91
C VAL A 158 -15.68 15.22 -6.01
N GLU A 159 -15.73 14.00 -6.52
CA GLU A 159 -16.68 13.58 -7.56
C GLU A 159 -18.15 13.75 -7.14
N LYS A 160 -18.41 13.56 -5.85
CA LYS A 160 -19.76 13.80 -5.25
C LYS A 160 -20.03 15.27 -4.94
N GLY A 161 -19.12 16.18 -5.23
CA GLY A 161 -19.26 17.62 -4.93
C GLY A 161 -19.30 17.94 -3.43
N ARG A 162 -18.86 17.02 -2.56
CA ARG A 162 -18.84 17.27 -1.10
C ARG A 162 -17.68 18.19 -0.68
N VAL A 163 -16.58 18.13 -1.39
CA VAL A 163 -15.41 18.99 -1.22
C VAL A 163 -14.89 19.42 -2.59
N GLU A 164 -14.23 20.56 -2.62
CA GLU A 164 -13.46 21.03 -3.79
C GLU A 164 -11.98 21.04 -3.44
N VAL A 165 -11.15 20.46 -4.31
CA VAL A 165 -9.70 20.39 -4.12
C VAL A 165 -9.01 20.75 -5.43
N ASN A 166 -8.24 21.84 -5.40
CA ASN A 166 -7.43 22.28 -6.52
C ASN A 166 -5.98 21.77 -6.35
N ALA A 167 -5.79 20.47 -6.58
CA ALA A 167 -4.51 19.82 -6.39
C ALA A 167 -3.51 20.21 -7.48
N VAL A 168 -2.35 20.72 -7.08
CA VAL A 168 -1.18 20.92 -7.96
C VAL A 168 -0.36 19.63 -8.03
N ARG A 169 -0.38 18.83 -6.98
CA ARG A 169 0.35 17.58 -6.88
C ARG A 169 -0.43 16.55 -6.07
N VAL A 170 -0.45 15.31 -6.56
CA VAL A 170 -0.93 14.14 -5.83
C VAL A 170 0.21 13.14 -5.75
N ILE A 171 0.54 12.68 -4.55
CA ILE A 171 1.62 11.73 -4.28
C ILE A 171 1.01 10.53 -3.56
N SER A 172 1.04 9.40 -4.24
CA SER A 172 0.63 8.10 -3.68
C SER A 172 1.83 7.42 -3.06
N CYS A 173 1.68 6.84 -1.88
CA CYS A 173 2.75 6.12 -1.18
C CYS A 173 2.21 5.07 -0.21
N GLY A 174 3.06 4.13 0.18
CA GLY A 174 2.79 3.17 1.27
C GLY A 174 1.89 1.99 0.92
N GLU A 175 1.23 2.00 -0.21
CA GLU A 175 0.45 0.91 -0.78
C GLU A 175 0.69 0.86 -2.30
N PRO A 176 0.47 -0.30 -2.97
CA PRO A 176 0.54 -0.36 -4.42
C PRO A 176 -0.47 0.57 -5.10
N LEU A 177 -0.08 1.14 -6.24
CA LEU A 177 -0.95 1.97 -7.07
C LEU A 177 -1.15 1.32 -8.43
N GLY A 178 -2.31 0.68 -8.63
CA GLY A 178 -2.69 0.08 -9.90
C GLY A 178 -3.11 1.12 -10.95
N ALA A 179 -3.04 0.73 -12.24
CA ALA A 179 -3.32 1.63 -13.36
C ALA A 179 -4.75 2.20 -13.34
N SER A 180 -5.75 1.40 -12.98
CA SER A 180 -7.16 1.84 -12.91
C SER A 180 -7.36 2.91 -11.84
N LEU A 181 -6.79 2.72 -10.66
CA LEU A 181 -6.87 3.67 -9.56
C LEU A 181 -6.10 4.95 -9.90
N ARG A 182 -4.89 4.84 -10.46
CA ARG A 182 -4.12 5.98 -10.97
C ARG A 182 -4.97 6.84 -11.93
N ASN A 183 -5.55 6.21 -12.96
CA ASN A 183 -6.38 6.92 -13.94
C ASN A 183 -7.60 7.58 -13.31
N TYR A 184 -8.21 6.94 -12.30
CA TYR A 184 -9.30 7.52 -11.56
C TYR A 184 -8.87 8.77 -10.79
N LEU A 185 -7.78 8.69 -10.02
CA LEU A 185 -7.25 9.81 -9.24
C LEU A 185 -6.81 10.97 -10.14
N GLU A 186 -6.10 10.68 -11.25
CA GLU A 186 -5.66 11.71 -12.21
C GLU A 186 -6.84 12.46 -12.83
N ARG A 187 -7.93 11.76 -13.13
CA ARG A 187 -9.17 12.39 -13.64
C ARG A 187 -9.85 13.22 -12.56
N SER A 188 -10.03 12.70 -11.35
CA SER A 188 -10.75 13.39 -10.29
C SER A 188 -10.04 14.65 -9.82
N PHE A 189 -8.70 14.63 -9.74
CA PHE A 189 -7.90 15.79 -9.33
C PHE A 189 -7.35 16.61 -10.49
N GLN A 190 -7.57 16.20 -11.74
CA GLN A 190 -7.07 16.86 -12.96
C GLN A 190 -5.55 17.13 -12.93
N THR A 191 -4.79 16.23 -12.32
CA THR A 191 -3.33 16.31 -12.23
C THR A 191 -2.71 14.91 -12.23
N LYS A 192 -1.45 14.83 -12.66
CA LYS A 192 -0.70 13.57 -12.65
C LYS A 192 -0.41 13.09 -11.24
N VAL A 193 -0.54 11.78 -11.02
CA VAL A 193 -0.19 11.14 -9.75
C VAL A 193 1.27 10.69 -9.79
N VAL A 194 2.04 11.12 -8.81
CA VAL A 194 3.37 10.60 -8.54
C VAL A 194 3.23 9.42 -7.59
N ASN A 195 3.69 8.25 -8.01
CA ASN A 195 3.78 7.08 -7.16
C ASN A 195 5.17 7.03 -6.51
N PHE A 196 5.23 7.18 -5.21
CA PHE A 196 6.45 7.22 -4.45
C PHE A 196 6.68 5.90 -3.75
N TYR A 197 7.81 5.27 -4.03
CA TYR A 197 8.22 4.03 -3.39
C TYR A 197 9.20 4.30 -2.25
N GLY A 198 8.82 3.87 -1.07
CA GLY A 198 9.63 3.89 0.13
C GLY A 198 9.25 2.77 1.07
N ALA A 199 10.19 2.28 1.84
CA ALA A 199 10.03 1.30 2.89
C ALA A 199 10.57 1.86 4.21
N SER A 200 10.17 1.31 5.36
CA SER A 200 10.70 1.77 6.65
C SER A 200 12.23 1.61 6.74
N GLU A 201 12.77 0.66 6.01
CA GLU A 201 14.19 0.32 5.87
C GLU A 201 14.98 1.41 5.15
N SER A 202 14.38 1.99 4.11
CA SER A 202 14.86 3.17 3.41
C SER A 202 13.65 3.91 2.85
N LEU A 203 13.38 5.07 3.43
CA LEU A 203 12.15 5.82 3.17
C LEU A 203 12.08 6.39 1.75
N THR A 204 13.18 6.35 0.98
CA THR A 204 13.26 6.93 -0.35
C THR A 204 13.93 5.95 -1.31
N LEU A 205 13.16 5.10 -1.94
CA LEU A 205 13.66 4.09 -2.86
C LEU A 205 13.48 4.46 -4.32
N GLY A 206 12.36 5.09 -4.69
CA GLY A 206 12.11 5.41 -6.09
C GLY A 206 10.83 6.18 -6.34
N VAL A 207 10.62 6.52 -7.62
CA VAL A 207 9.47 7.30 -8.09
C VAL A 207 8.97 6.79 -9.45
N GLU A 208 7.66 6.76 -9.62
CA GLU A 208 7.00 6.50 -10.90
C GLU A 208 5.96 7.58 -11.14
N MET A 209 5.97 8.17 -12.32
CA MET A 209 4.95 9.12 -12.74
C MET A 209 4.16 8.61 -13.94
N ASN A 210 4.83 8.01 -14.92
CA ASN A 210 4.19 7.34 -16.03
C ASN A 210 4.45 5.83 -15.92
N PRO A 211 3.41 4.99 -15.92
CA PRO A 211 3.57 3.52 -15.79
C PRO A 211 4.45 2.89 -16.87
N GLU A 212 4.42 3.45 -18.10
CA GLU A 212 5.27 2.99 -19.21
C GLU A 212 6.76 3.22 -18.97
N ASP A 213 7.13 4.20 -18.13
CA ASP A 213 8.52 4.45 -17.75
C ASP A 213 8.98 3.50 -16.63
N GLY A 214 8.03 2.86 -15.93
CA GLY A 214 8.28 2.06 -14.74
C GLY A 214 8.68 2.91 -13.52
N MET A 215 9.03 2.22 -12.43
CA MET A 215 9.56 2.82 -11.21
C MET A 215 11.05 3.12 -11.40
N LEU A 216 11.44 4.38 -11.30
CA LEU A 216 12.84 4.81 -11.32
C LEU A 216 13.42 4.75 -9.92
N LEU A 217 14.42 3.90 -9.71
CA LEU A 217 15.07 3.72 -8.41
C LEU A 217 16.16 4.78 -8.21
N PHE A 218 16.23 5.35 -7.02
CA PHE A 218 17.24 6.36 -6.68
C PHE A 218 18.58 5.70 -6.35
N ASP A 219 19.33 5.32 -7.40
CA ASP A 219 20.61 4.59 -7.28
C ASP A 219 21.72 5.40 -6.60
N ASP A 220 21.58 6.71 -6.53
CA ASP A 220 22.45 7.59 -5.76
C ASP A 220 22.18 7.56 -4.24
N MET A 221 21.07 6.96 -3.83
CA MET A 221 20.67 6.83 -2.43
C MET A 221 20.63 5.37 -1.96
N ASN A 222 20.30 4.45 -2.85
CA ASN A 222 20.14 3.04 -2.52
C ASN A 222 20.69 2.16 -3.64
N PHE A 223 21.46 1.17 -3.28
CA PHE A 223 21.79 0.10 -4.21
C PHE A 223 20.80 -1.04 -4.05
N VAL A 224 20.01 -1.28 -5.09
CA VAL A 224 18.96 -2.31 -5.12
C VAL A 224 19.39 -3.47 -5.97
N GLU A 225 19.34 -4.67 -5.42
CA GLU A 225 19.68 -5.92 -6.09
C GLU A 225 18.44 -6.84 -6.07
N VAL A 226 18.29 -7.65 -7.12
CA VAL A 226 17.28 -8.70 -7.16
C VAL A 226 17.94 -10.01 -7.55
N GLU A 227 17.91 -10.98 -6.65
CA GLU A 227 18.46 -12.32 -6.86
C GLU A 227 17.35 -13.36 -6.65
N SER A 228 17.06 -14.16 -7.66
CA SER A 228 16.00 -15.19 -7.61
C SER A 228 14.64 -14.65 -7.12
N GLY A 229 14.26 -13.45 -7.58
CA GLY A 229 13.00 -12.79 -7.18
C GLY A 229 13.00 -12.17 -5.78
N VAL A 230 14.13 -12.19 -5.09
CA VAL A 230 14.30 -11.59 -3.76
C VAL A 230 15.00 -10.25 -3.88
N MET A 231 14.41 -9.22 -3.30
CA MET A 231 14.96 -7.87 -3.28
C MET A 231 15.89 -7.66 -2.09
N TYR A 232 17.06 -7.08 -2.36
CA TYR A 232 18.01 -6.62 -1.35
C TYR A 232 18.26 -5.13 -1.52
N VAL A 233 18.37 -4.41 -0.41
CA VAL A 233 18.66 -2.97 -0.39
C VAL A 233 19.89 -2.70 0.44
N THR A 234 20.81 -1.91 -0.13
CA THR A 234 21.91 -1.29 0.59
C THR A 234 21.65 0.21 0.64
N CYS A 235 21.41 0.77 1.83
CA CYS A 235 21.21 2.20 2.01
C CYS A 235 22.57 2.92 2.02
N LEU A 236 22.77 3.88 1.11
CA LEU A 236 24.06 4.53 0.89
C LEU A 236 24.27 5.79 1.75
N TYR A 237 23.26 6.25 2.47
CA TYR A 237 23.32 7.52 3.21
C TYR A 237 23.09 7.39 4.74
N ASN A 238 22.62 6.26 5.22
CA ASN A 238 22.39 6.06 6.66
C ASN A 238 23.54 5.29 7.30
N PHE A 239 24.47 6.03 7.91
CA PHE A 239 25.63 5.46 8.58
C PHE A 239 25.42 5.19 10.08
N ALA A 240 24.34 5.71 10.67
CA ALA A 240 23.99 5.39 12.06
C ALA A 240 23.47 3.95 12.18
N GLN A 241 22.74 3.51 11.17
CA GLN A 241 22.22 2.17 11.04
C GLN A 241 22.41 1.66 9.61
N PRO A 242 23.62 1.26 9.23
CA PRO A 242 23.91 0.83 7.87
C PRO A 242 23.18 -0.47 7.56
N LEU A 243 22.33 -0.42 6.54
CA LEU A 243 21.69 -1.61 5.97
C LEU A 243 22.47 -2.00 4.72
N ILE A 244 23.14 -3.16 4.75
CA ILE A 244 23.93 -3.70 3.64
C ILE A 244 23.27 -5.01 3.21
N ARG A 245 22.81 -5.08 1.95
CA ARG A 245 22.07 -6.23 1.40
C ARG A 245 20.92 -6.69 2.32
N TYR A 246 20.20 -5.74 2.87
CA TYR A 246 19.03 -6.05 3.70
C TYR A 246 17.91 -6.59 2.82
N ARG A 247 17.45 -7.79 3.14
CA ARG A 247 16.37 -8.44 2.42
C ARG A 247 15.03 -7.77 2.75
N ILE A 248 14.38 -7.23 1.73
CA ILE A 248 13.00 -6.72 1.78
C ILE A 248 12.06 -7.78 1.20
N THR A 249 10.82 -7.80 1.69
CA THR A 249 9.80 -8.75 1.21
C THR A 249 9.12 -8.30 -0.09
N ASP A 250 9.39 -7.07 -0.54
CA ASP A 250 8.89 -6.58 -1.81
C ASP A 250 9.57 -7.30 -2.97
N SER A 251 8.82 -7.52 -4.05
CA SER A 251 9.32 -8.13 -5.28
C SER A 251 9.26 -7.11 -6.41
N LEU A 252 10.33 -7.02 -7.17
CA LEU A 252 10.41 -6.18 -8.35
C LEU A 252 11.31 -6.82 -9.41
N ILE A 253 11.12 -6.42 -10.66
CA ILE A 253 11.95 -6.85 -11.79
C ILE A 253 12.79 -5.65 -12.21
N LEU A 254 14.12 -5.78 -12.09
CA LEU A 254 15.03 -4.74 -12.54
C LEU A 254 15.23 -4.81 -14.06
N GLN A 255 15.16 -3.66 -14.69
CA GLN A 255 15.60 -3.46 -16.06
C GLN A 255 16.83 -2.55 -16.02
N ALA A 256 17.91 -2.99 -16.65
CA ALA A 256 19.10 -2.14 -16.80
C ALA A 256 18.70 -0.82 -17.46
N ALA A 257 19.33 0.27 -17.02
CA ALA A 257 19.16 1.57 -17.67
C ALA A 257 19.53 1.42 -19.16
N ASP A 258 18.56 1.67 -20.03
CA ASP A 258 18.84 1.78 -21.44
C ASP A 258 19.45 3.15 -21.71
N GLY A 259 20.41 3.26 -22.63
CA GLY A 259 21.08 4.52 -22.94
C GLY A 259 20.15 5.58 -23.52
N ASN A 260 18.85 5.28 -23.70
CA ASN A 260 17.81 6.16 -24.22
C ASN A 260 16.96 6.80 -23.12
N SER A 261 17.06 6.33 -21.86
CA SER A 261 16.35 6.94 -20.74
C SER A 261 16.89 8.35 -20.46
N PRO A 262 16.02 9.37 -20.31
CA PRO A 262 16.47 10.70 -19.89
C PRO A 262 16.97 10.73 -18.44
N TYR A 263 16.78 9.65 -17.70
CA TYR A 263 17.17 9.53 -16.30
C TYR A 263 18.26 8.45 -16.14
N PRO A 264 19.33 8.74 -15.40
CA PRO A 264 20.42 7.82 -15.17
C PRO A 264 20.11 6.80 -14.03
N PHE A 265 18.85 6.41 -13.89
CA PHE A 265 18.38 5.54 -12.82
C PHE A 265 17.97 4.17 -13.34
N THR A 266 18.23 3.14 -12.53
CA THR A 266 17.72 1.79 -12.76
C THR A 266 16.19 1.80 -12.76
N ARG A 267 15.58 1.09 -13.69
CA ARG A 267 14.13 0.93 -13.80
C ARG A 267 13.68 -0.36 -13.16
N ALA A 268 12.63 -0.29 -12.37
CA ALA A 268 11.87 -1.46 -11.97
C ALA A 268 10.59 -1.52 -12.81
N ILE A 269 10.45 -2.59 -13.62
CA ILE A 269 9.26 -2.88 -14.41
C ILE A 269 8.40 -3.89 -13.65
N GLY A 270 7.66 -3.47 -12.72
CA GLY A 270 6.83 -4.34 -11.92
C GLY A 270 7.30 -4.30 -10.48
N LEU A 271 6.80 -3.32 -9.75
CA LEU A 271 6.79 -3.38 -8.31
C LEU A 271 5.65 -4.31 -7.95
N LEU A 272 6.00 -5.56 -7.70
CA LEU A 272 5.02 -6.63 -7.51
C LEU A 272 4.44 -6.66 -6.08
N GLY A 273 4.57 -5.57 -5.30
CA GLY A 273 4.12 -5.56 -3.91
C GLY A 273 4.83 -6.62 -3.06
N ARG A 274 4.23 -7.01 -1.97
CA ARG A 274 4.80 -8.08 -1.12
C ARG A 274 4.50 -9.44 -1.73
N ASN A 275 5.50 -10.34 -1.76
CA ASN A 275 5.30 -11.74 -2.18
C ASN A 275 4.19 -12.46 -1.40
N GLU A 276 3.86 -11.96 -0.21
CA GLU A 276 2.80 -12.50 0.66
C GLU A 276 1.38 -12.19 0.15
N ASP A 277 1.25 -11.21 -0.76
CA ASP A 277 -0.03 -10.71 -1.29
C ASP A 277 -0.34 -11.28 -2.69
N ILE A 278 0.47 -12.19 -3.22
CA ILE A 278 0.30 -12.80 -4.54
C ILE A 278 -0.59 -14.04 -4.44
N LEU A 279 -1.63 -14.12 -5.28
CA LEU A 279 -2.41 -15.33 -5.45
C LEU A 279 -1.69 -16.27 -6.42
N TRP A 280 -1.37 -17.48 -5.96
CA TRP A 280 -0.71 -18.51 -6.76
C TRP A 280 -1.69 -19.59 -7.17
N PHE A 281 -1.69 -19.92 -8.46
CA PHE A 281 -2.53 -20.94 -9.05
C PHE A 281 -1.67 -22.00 -9.74
N GLU A 282 -2.20 -23.22 -9.83
CA GLU A 282 -1.56 -24.34 -10.51
C GLU A 282 -2.57 -24.98 -11.47
N ASP A 283 -2.20 -25.12 -12.73
CA ASP A 283 -3.03 -25.78 -13.73
C ASP A 283 -3.03 -27.31 -13.55
N GLY A 284 -3.88 -28.02 -14.31
CA GLY A 284 -3.96 -29.48 -14.26
C GLY A 284 -2.70 -30.22 -14.72
N PHE A 285 -1.71 -29.51 -15.23
CA PHE A 285 -0.39 -30.02 -15.65
C PHE A 285 0.73 -29.73 -14.67
N GLY A 286 0.43 -29.02 -13.57
CA GLY A 286 1.41 -28.62 -12.55
C GLY A 286 2.20 -27.35 -12.89
N ASN A 287 1.77 -26.57 -13.90
CA ASN A 287 2.37 -25.27 -14.15
C ASN A 287 1.82 -24.24 -13.17
N GLU A 288 2.73 -23.49 -12.54
CA GLU A 288 2.36 -22.40 -11.63
C GLU A 288 2.23 -21.09 -12.39
N GLU A 289 1.17 -20.34 -12.10
CA GLU A 289 0.97 -18.96 -12.54
C GLU A 289 0.45 -18.13 -11.36
N PHE A 290 0.66 -16.84 -11.42
CA PHE A 290 0.29 -15.93 -10.32
C PHE A 290 -0.65 -14.83 -10.79
N LEU A 291 -1.51 -14.39 -9.86
CA LEU A 291 -2.31 -13.19 -9.99
C LEU A 291 -1.83 -12.15 -8.97
N HIS A 292 -1.32 -11.08 -9.52
CA HIS A 292 -0.69 -10.03 -8.73
C HIS A 292 -1.74 -9.05 -8.18
N PRO A 293 -1.58 -8.48 -6.97
CA PRO A 293 -2.47 -7.45 -6.43
C PRO A 293 -2.74 -6.31 -7.40
N LEU A 294 -1.70 -5.80 -8.07
CA LEU A 294 -1.85 -4.72 -9.05
C LEU A 294 -2.72 -5.10 -10.27
N ALA A 295 -2.81 -6.38 -10.63
CA ALA A 295 -3.67 -6.85 -11.71
C ALA A 295 -5.15 -6.85 -11.32
N ILE A 296 -5.44 -6.99 -10.03
CA ILE A 296 -6.80 -7.06 -9.48
C ILE A 296 -7.16 -5.86 -8.61
N GLU A 297 -6.25 -4.91 -8.46
CA GLU A 297 -6.51 -3.64 -7.83
C GLU A 297 -7.28 -2.70 -8.78
N GLY A 298 -8.12 -1.84 -8.21
CA GLY A 298 -8.74 -0.78 -8.99
C GLY A 298 -10.06 -1.15 -9.67
N PHE A 299 -10.84 -2.08 -9.11
CA PHE A 299 -12.24 -2.25 -9.50
C PHE A 299 -13.05 -0.98 -9.18
N CYS A 300 -12.93 0.04 -10.04
CA CYS A 300 -13.69 1.28 -9.94
C CYS A 300 -15.10 1.08 -10.50
N ILE A 301 -15.94 0.34 -9.78
CA ILE A 301 -17.33 0.05 -10.14
C ILE A 301 -18.24 0.95 -9.33
N GLU A 302 -19.15 1.63 -10.00
CA GLU A 302 -20.15 2.47 -9.34
C GLU A 302 -20.97 1.66 -8.33
N GLY A 303 -20.99 2.13 -7.08
CA GLY A 303 -21.66 1.46 -5.97
C GLY A 303 -20.81 0.41 -5.23
N LEU A 304 -19.65 0.01 -5.74
CA LEU A 304 -18.69 -0.78 -5.00
C LEU A 304 -17.87 0.14 -4.09
N LYS A 305 -17.94 -0.09 -2.79
CA LYS A 305 -17.21 0.71 -1.80
C LYS A 305 -15.80 0.18 -1.57
N ASP A 306 -15.70 -1.14 -1.37
CA ASP A 306 -14.46 -1.81 -1.03
C ASP A 306 -14.49 -3.28 -1.44
N TYR A 307 -13.33 -3.94 -1.55
CA TYR A 307 -13.25 -5.35 -1.87
C TYR A 307 -11.94 -5.97 -1.40
N GLN A 308 -11.96 -7.29 -1.21
CA GLN A 308 -10.84 -8.07 -0.73
C GLN A 308 -10.88 -9.47 -1.36
N PHE A 309 -9.70 -10.01 -1.69
CA PHE A 309 -9.58 -11.35 -2.26
C PHE A 309 -9.13 -12.36 -1.21
N ARG A 310 -9.66 -13.57 -1.31
CA ARG A 310 -9.26 -14.71 -0.50
C ARG A 310 -9.01 -15.91 -1.36
N GLN A 311 -7.80 -16.45 -1.31
CA GLN A 311 -7.47 -17.69 -2.00
C GLN A 311 -8.11 -18.88 -1.25
N LEU A 312 -8.79 -19.76 -2.02
CA LEU A 312 -9.41 -20.97 -1.49
C LEU A 312 -8.56 -22.22 -1.74
N GLY A 313 -7.77 -22.21 -2.81
CA GLY A 313 -6.95 -23.34 -3.22
C GLY A 313 -6.06 -22.96 -4.41
N LYS A 314 -5.54 -23.98 -5.11
CA LYS A 314 -4.66 -23.81 -6.26
C LYS A 314 -5.37 -23.35 -7.53
N ASP A 315 -6.68 -23.47 -7.58
CA ASP A 315 -7.52 -23.22 -8.75
C ASP A 315 -8.76 -22.37 -8.45
N ALA A 316 -8.86 -21.80 -7.26
CA ALA A 316 -10.05 -21.04 -6.84
C ALA A 316 -9.75 -19.90 -5.89
N PHE A 317 -10.52 -18.81 -6.00
CA PHE A 317 -10.50 -17.70 -5.06
C PHE A 317 -11.86 -16.98 -4.98
N GLU A 318 -12.05 -16.26 -3.89
CA GLU A 318 -13.22 -15.45 -3.60
C GLU A 318 -12.87 -13.96 -3.62
N MET A 319 -13.84 -13.14 -3.99
CA MET A 319 -13.80 -11.70 -3.81
C MET A 319 -14.94 -11.28 -2.89
N TYR A 320 -14.58 -10.82 -1.71
CA TYR A 320 -15.52 -10.15 -0.81
C TYR A 320 -15.74 -8.72 -1.30
N ALA A 321 -16.97 -8.31 -1.41
CA ALA A 321 -17.36 -7.01 -1.96
C ALA A 321 -18.28 -6.27 -0.98
N GLU A 322 -17.89 -5.05 -0.60
CA GLU A 322 -18.75 -4.12 0.14
C GLU A 322 -19.45 -3.19 -0.83
N ALA A 323 -20.77 -3.24 -0.87
CA ALA A 323 -21.59 -2.40 -1.75
C ALA A 323 -22.28 -1.27 -0.98
N SER A 324 -22.54 -0.15 -1.67
CA SER A 324 -23.39 0.91 -1.15
C SER A 324 -24.82 0.42 -1.00
N VAL A 325 -25.54 0.89 0.01
CA VAL A 325 -26.93 0.48 0.33
C VAL A 325 -27.89 0.68 -0.84
N SER A 326 -27.68 1.73 -1.64
CA SER A 326 -28.51 2.06 -2.81
C SER A 326 -28.07 1.39 -4.10
N ALA A 327 -26.99 0.61 -4.10
CA ALA A 327 -26.41 0.05 -5.31
C ALA A 327 -27.00 -1.33 -5.64
N SER A 328 -27.15 -1.63 -6.93
CA SER A 328 -27.56 -2.97 -7.38
C SER A 328 -26.39 -3.93 -7.28
N ARG A 329 -26.50 -4.88 -6.35
CA ARG A 329 -25.50 -5.95 -6.17
C ARG A 329 -25.31 -6.77 -7.45
N GLU A 330 -26.37 -7.03 -8.23
CA GLU A 330 -26.32 -7.77 -9.49
C GLU A 330 -25.48 -7.05 -10.54
N LYS A 331 -25.67 -5.71 -10.67
CA LYS A 331 -24.87 -4.90 -11.61
C LYS A 331 -23.40 -4.87 -11.21
N ILE A 332 -23.12 -4.73 -9.92
CA ILE A 332 -21.74 -4.77 -9.39
C ILE A 332 -21.13 -6.13 -9.70
N LYS A 333 -21.81 -7.23 -9.32
CA LYS A 333 -21.35 -8.61 -9.55
C LYS A 333 -21.03 -8.86 -11.01
N SER A 334 -21.94 -8.48 -11.91
CA SER A 334 -21.75 -8.67 -13.36
C SER A 334 -20.53 -7.94 -13.90
N LYS A 335 -20.30 -6.69 -13.45
CA LYS A 335 -19.11 -5.91 -13.83
C LYS A 335 -17.82 -6.51 -13.26
N MET A 336 -17.85 -6.97 -12.00
CA MET A 336 -16.69 -7.62 -11.36
C MET A 336 -16.31 -8.91 -12.09
N LEU A 337 -17.30 -9.77 -12.36
CA LEU A 337 -17.08 -11.01 -13.10
C LEU A 337 -16.53 -10.74 -14.50
N TYR A 338 -17.06 -9.76 -15.20
CA TYR A 338 -16.57 -9.38 -16.53
C TYR A 338 -15.11 -8.92 -16.51
N GLN A 339 -14.76 -8.01 -15.58
CA GLN A 339 -13.40 -7.49 -15.45
C GLN A 339 -12.43 -8.60 -15.03
N MET A 340 -12.82 -9.45 -14.07
CA MET A 340 -11.99 -10.54 -13.60
C MET A 340 -11.77 -11.59 -14.72
N LYS A 341 -12.82 -11.93 -15.47
CA LYS A 341 -12.69 -12.84 -16.63
C LYS A 341 -11.63 -12.35 -17.63
N LYS A 342 -11.61 -11.03 -17.89
CA LYS A 342 -10.61 -10.44 -18.78
C LYS A 342 -9.20 -10.57 -18.20
N ILE A 343 -9.01 -10.26 -16.91
CA ILE A 343 -7.72 -10.36 -16.22
C ILE A 343 -7.20 -11.80 -16.22
N LEU A 344 -8.08 -12.76 -15.90
CA LEU A 344 -7.72 -14.18 -15.88
C LEU A 344 -7.34 -14.68 -17.30
N ALA A 345 -8.07 -14.29 -18.33
CA ALA A 345 -7.75 -14.66 -19.71
C ALA A 345 -6.41 -14.08 -20.17
N GLU A 346 -6.10 -12.81 -19.86
CA GLU A 346 -4.81 -12.19 -20.16
C GLU A 346 -3.64 -12.93 -19.49
N LYS A 347 -3.89 -13.55 -18.34
CA LYS A 347 -2.92 -14.33 -17.57
C LYS A 347 -2.92 -15.83 -17.89
N LYS A 348 -3.74 -16.29 -18.82
CA LYS A 348 -3.96 -17.73 -19.15
C LYS A 348 -4.44 -18.54 -17.93
N LEU A 349 -5.21 -17.92 -17.07
CA LEU A 349 -5.81 -18.47 -15.87
C LEU A 349 -7.31 -18.77 -16.06
N ASP A 350 -7.74 -19.09 -17.29
CA ASP A 350 -9.16 -19.35 -17.63
C ASP A 350 -9.75 -20.53 -16.84
N TYR A 351 -8.91 -21.42 -16.34
CA TYR A 351 -9.31 -22.58 -15.53
C TYR A 351 -9.63 -22.21 -14.07
N VAL A 352 -9.25 -21.00 -13.62
CA VAL A 352 -9.40 -20.58 -12.22
C VAL A 352 -10.84 -20.21 -11.91
N GLN A 353 -11.39 -20.80 -10.86
CA GLN A 353 -12.75 -20.51 -10.39
C GLN A 353 -12.76 -19.25 -9.55
N PHE A 354 -13.73 -18.38 -9.84
CA PHE A 354 -13.87 -17.10 -9.18
C PHE A 354 -15.28 -16.89 -8.65
N TYR A 355 -15.39 -16.49 -7.37
CA TYR A 355 -16.65 -16.26 -6.68
C TYR A 355 -16.71 -14.84 -6.15
N VAL A 356 -17.90 -14.20 -6.22
CA VAL A 356 -18.17 -12.88 -5.64
C VAL A 356 -19.15 -13.03 -4.48
N ILE A 357 -18.73 -12.61 -3.29
CA ILE A 357 -19.49 -12.66 -2.05
C ILE A 357 -19.70 -11.23 -1.55
N PHE A 358 -20.93 -10.81 -1.35
CA PHE A 358 -21.22 -9.51 -0.74
C PHE A 358 -21.16 -9.60 0.78
N VAL A 359 -20.43 -8.68 1.37
CA VAL A 359 -20.31 -8.49 2.83
C VAL A 359 -20.79 -7.10 3.21
N ASP A 360 -21.15 -6.91 4.47
CA ASP A 360 -21.62 -5.62 4.96
C ASP A 360 -20.45 -4.65 5.15
N GLU A 361 -19.27 -5.14 5.53
CA GLU A 361 -18.06 -4.33 5.73
C GLU A 361 -16.79 -5.17 5.49
N ILE A 362 -15.78 -4.56 4.87
CA ILE A 362 -14.41 -5.09 4.79
C ILE A 362 -13.59 -4.51 5.95
N LEU A 363 -13.18 -5.38 6.86
CA LEU A 363 -12.47 -4.97 8.09
C LEU A 363 -11.01 -4.64 7.82
N SER A 364 -10.53 -3.57 8.45
CA SER A 364 -9.11 -3.22 8.49
C SER A 364 -8.37 -4.05 9.54
N ASP A 365 -7.08 -4.28 9.35
CA ASP A 365 -6.21 -4.79 10.40
C ASP A 365 -6.23 -3.82 11.60
N PRO A 366 -6.66 -4.25 12.79
CA PRO A 366 -6.85 -3.36 13.94
C PRO A 366 -5.55 -2.71 14.44
N ARG A 367 -4.38 -3.26 14.08
CA ARG A 367 -3.07 -2.73 14.49
C ARG A 367 -2.54 -1.69 13.53
N THR A 368 -2.69 -1.92 12.23
CA THR A 368 -2.07 -1.09 11.20
C THR A 368 -3.06 -0.14 10.53
N GLY A 369 -4.37 -0.34 10.74
CA GLY A 369 -5.43 0.37 10.04
C GLY A 369 -5.50 0.06 8.54
N LYS A 370 -4.59 -0.77 8.01
CA LYS A 370 -4.54 -1.15 6.60
C LYS A 370 -5.51 -2.27 6.32
N LYS A 371 -6.11 -2.25 5.14
CA LYS A 371 -6.91 -3.34 4.61
C LYS A 371 -6.04 -4.15 3.65
N PRO A 372 -5.71 -5.42 3.96
CA PRO A 372 -5.01 -6.26 3.00
C PRO A 372 -5.93 -6.50 1.80
N LEU A 373 -5.44 -6.25 0.59
CA LEU A 373 -6.20 -6.53 -0.63
C LEU A 373 -6.38 -8.03 -0.82
N ILE A 374 -5.39 -8.83 -0.41
CA ILE A 374 -5.37 -10.27 -0.57
C ILE A 374 -5.17 -10.96 0.78
N ILE A 375 -5.98 -11.97 1.05
CA ILE A 375 -5.78 -12.94 2.12
C ILE A 375 -5.38 -14.26 1.46
N SER A 376 -4.09 -14.61 1.50
CA SER A 376 -3.59 -15.88 0.98
C SER A 376 -3.63 -16.97 2.06
N THR A 377 -4.29 -18.07 1.77
CA THR A 377 -4.30 -19.27 2.61
C THR A 377 -3.34 -20.35 2.13
N ALA A 378 -2.75 -20.21 0.95
CA ALA A 378 -2.00 -21.26 0.26
C ALA A 378 -0.62 -21.61 0.88
N ARG A 379 -0.13 -20.85 1.87
CA ARG A 379 1.09 -21.16 2.64
C ARG A 379 0.83 -21.41 4.14
N ALA A 380 -0.42 -21.66 4.53
CA ALA A 380 -0.80 -21.90 5.93
C ALA A 380 -0.30 -23.26 6.48
N THR A 381 0.31 -24.13 5.67
CA THR A 381 0.87 -25.40 6.14
C THR A 381 2.13 -25.23 7.02
N ASP A 382 2.79 -24.07 7.01
CA ASP A 382 3.95 -23.80 7.86
C ASP A 382 3.68 -22.84 9.05
N ARG A 383 2.43 -22.34 9.21
CA ARG A 383 2.07 -21.43 10.30
C ARG A 383 0.78 -21.85 11.00
N GLN A 384 0.79 -23.03 11.61
CA GLN A 384 -0.38 -23.54 12.35
C GLN A 384 -0.57 -22.92 13.75
N GLU A 385 0.19 -21.89 14.16
CA GLU A 385 0.15 -21.40 15.54
C GLU A 385 -0.42 -19.98 15.77
N ASP A 386 -0.79 -19.18 14.74
CA ASP A 386 -1.20 -17.77 15.04
C ASP A 386 -2.49 -17.26 14.38
N MET A 387 -3.31 -18.13 13.79
CA MET A 387 -4.59 -17.75 13.14
C MET A 387 -5.81 -17.80 14.06
N SER A 388 -5.64 -17.98 15.37
CA SER A 388 -6.76 -18.11 16.32
C SER A 388 -7.42 -16.78 16.73
N THR A 389 -6.92 -15.64 16.28
CA THR A 389 -7.40 -14.31 16.71
C THR A 389 -8.17 -13.49 15.66
N LEU A 390 -8.22 -13.92 14.41
CA LEU A 390 -9.12 -13.32 13.41
C LEU A 390 -10.46 -14.07 13.39
N ARG A 391 -11.24 -13.91 14.45
CA ARG A 391 -12.63 -14.37 14.48
C ARG A 391 -13.49 -13.37 13.70
N LEU A 392 -13.79 -13.72 12.44
CA LEU A 392 -14.99 -13.19 11.77
C LEU A 392 -16.21 -13.75 12.53
N PRO A 393 -17.33 -13.02 12.62
CA PRO A 393 -18.52 -13.51 13.27
C PRO A 393 -18.97 -14.83 12.65
N ARG A 394 -19.10 -15.87 13.48
CA ARG A 394 -19.43 -17.25 13.04
C ARG A 394 -20.89 -17.44 12.59
N ASP A 395 -21.71 -16.42 12.59
CA ASP A 395 -23.16 -16.55 12.44
C ASP A 395 -23.67 -16.51 10.99
N SER A 396 -22.80 -16.53 9.99
CA SER A 396 -23.20 -16.56 8.56
C SER A 396 -22.81 -17.85 7.82
N TYR A 397 -22.26 -18.84 8.48
CA TYR A 397 -21.97 -20.14 7.86
C TYR A 397 -23.14 -21.09 8.04
N HIS A 398 -24.05 -21.18 7.07
CA HIS A 398 -24.87 -22.37 6.93
C HIS A 398 -23.98 -23.50 6.47
N THR A 399 -23.80 -24.48 7.35
CA THR A 399 -23.17 -25.77 7.10
C THR A 399 -23.73 -26.41 5.84
N LEU A 400 -22.85 -26.84 4.94
CA LEU A 400 -23.20 -27.71 3.82
C LEU A 400 -23.79 -29.01 4.37
N PRO A 401 -24.96 -29.51 3.88
CA PRO A 401 -25.43 -30.84 4.22
C PRO A 401 -24.58 -31.87 3.47
N GLU A 402 -24.15 -32.91 4.21
CA GLU A 402 -23.63 -34.15 3.64
C GLU A 402 -24.65 -34.73 2.66
N ALA A 403 -24.15 -35.34 1.58
CA ALA A 403 -24.96 -36.01 0.56
C ALA A 403 -25.76 -37.13 1.17
N GLY A 404 -27.08 -36.98 1.25
CA GLY A 404 -28.00 -38.00 1.71
C GLY A 404 -29.45 -37.55 1.66
N ASP A 405 -30.12 -38.05 0.64
CA ASP A 405 -31.56 -38.22 0.45
C ASP A 405 -32.50 -37.00 0.36
N VAL A 406 -33.06 -36.93 -0.84
CA VAL A 406 -34.08 -35.95 -1.31
C VAL A 406 -35.48 -36.42 -0.88
N THR A 407 -36.19 -35.64 -0.07
CA THR A 407 -37.65 -35.46 -0.25
C THR A 407 -38.15 -34.17 0.39
N GLN A 408 -38.60 -33.27 -0.50
CA GLN A 408 -39.71 -32.28 -0.41
C GLN A 408 -39.83 -31.27 0.74
N LYS A 409 -39.62 -30.04 0.38
CA LYS A 409 -40.44 -28.82 0.39
C LYS A 409 -39.74 -27.56 0.95
N GLY A 410 -39.51 -26.62 0.06
CA GLY A 410 -39.84 -25.19 0.22
C GLY A 410 -38.84 -24.30 0.93
N ALA A 411 -37.85 -23.83 0.20
CA ALA A 411 -37.37 -22.44 0.08
C ALA A 411 -36.06 -22.47 -0.69
N GLU A 412 -36.11 -22.21 -1.99
CA GLU A 412 -34.94 -22.11 -2.86
C GLU A 412 -34.16 -20.83 -2.53
N VAL A 413 -33.02 -21.00 -1.88
CA VAL A 413 -31.91 -20.06 -2.03
C VAL A 413 -31.04 -20.60 -3.18
N GLN A 414 -31.21 -20.05 -4.37
CA GLN A 414 -30.44 -20.41 -5.54
C GLN A 414 -28.99 -19.99 -5.38
N TYR A 415 -28.10 -20.97 -5.15
CA TYR A 415 -26.68 -20.85 -5.42
C TYR A 415 -26.44 -20.99 -6.92
N GLU A 416 -26.40 -19.89 -7.64
CA GLU A 416 -25.89 -19.91 -9.00
C GLU A 416 -24.37 -20.03 -9.00
N LYS A 417 -23.86 -21.23 -9.26
CA LYS A 417 -22.48 -21.47 -9.67
C LYS A 417 -22.31 -20.92 -11.08
N SER A 418 -21.78 -19.72 -11.26
CA SER A 418 -21.25 -19.32 -12.55
C SER A 418 -19.80 -19.80 -12.65
N VAL A 419 -19.64 -21.00 -13.19
CA VAL A 419 -18.35 -21.54 -13.61
C VAL A 419 -17.93 -20.77 -14.86
N ILE A 420 -16.78 -20.09 -14.81
CA ILE A 420 -16.14 -19.54 -15.99
C ILE A 420 -15.30 -20.68 -16.59
N ALA A 421 -15.95 -21.56 -17.32
CA ALA A 421 -15.31 -22.58 -18.17
C ALA A 421 -15.91 -22.48 -19.56
N GLY A 422 -15.04 -22.42 -20.56
CA GLY A 422 -15.34 -22.49 -21.98
C GLY A 422 -14.93 -21.31 -22.79
#